data_3a73c05a03fb5bd34a64ca01ed1425dd
#
_entry.id   3a73c05a03fb5bd34a64ca01ed1425dd
#
_cell.length_a   1.000
_cell.length_b   1.000
_cell.length_c   1.000
_cell.angle_alpha   90.00
_cell.angle_beta   90.00
_cell.angle_gamma   90.00
#
_symmetry.space_group_name_H-M   'P 1'
#
loop_
_entity.id
_entity.type
_entity.pdbx_description
1 polymer ?
#
loop_
_entity_poly.entity_id
_entity_poly.type
_entity_poly.pdbx_seq_one_letter_code
_entity_poly.pdbx_strand_id
1 'polypeptide(L)'
;MKNKNDIISKWNAEMYDREETETYDVEFALSLIGNSPKRVLEIACGSGRFLVPFAKAGHDITGLDLYEHMLDRISAKADGLPNIHWKRSDVINDEWKKDFNVVLIAANFLTNIDSDTDYEKAQELLIRKSYDSLVKGGYVFVDYGYTYHPEYWFGDPRPNLIWEGTDSEGNYGKMILLDSTYDEKTGMASYIRRIEMTFADGEKCIQDTHERKHFVEVAQVRNWLENAGFEILNEWGDYCKKPISNQTSRAILWAKKT
;
A
#
# COMPACT_ATOMS: atom_id res chain seq x y z
N MET A 1 10.74 8.90 -29.96
CA MET A 1 9.36 9.09 -29.48
C MET A 1 9.40 8.88 -27.97
N LYS A 2 8.99 9.84 -27.14
CA LYS A 2 8.88 9.63 -25.68
C LYS A 2 7.87 8.51 -25.43
N ASN A 3 8.19 7.60 -24.53
CA ASN A 3 7.26 6.54 -24.15
C ASN A 3 6.13 7.15 -23.29
N LYS A 4 4.92 7.21 -23.84
CA LYS A 4 3.74 7.83 -23.16
C LYS A 4 3.45 7.15 -21.82
N ASN A 5 3.59 5.84 -21.74
CA ASN A 5 3.38 5.10 -20.50
C ASN A 5 4.40 5.52 -19.42
N ASP A 6 5.64 5.79 -19.80
CA ASP A 6 6.68 6.28 -18.89
C ASP A 6 6.31 7.66 -18.32
N ILE A 7 5.83 8.59 -19.16
CA ILE A 7 5.39 9.91 -18.73
C ILE A 7 4.19 9.80 -17.76
N ILE A 8 3.21 8.97 -18.12
CA ILE A 8 2.02 8.74 -17.28
C ILE A 8 2.43 8.17 -15.91
N SER A 9 3.35 7.20 -15.89
CA SER A 9 3.81 6.60 -14.64
C SER A 9 4.58 7.60 -13.76
N LYS A 10 5.41 8.45 -14.34
CA LYS A 10 6.11 9.55 -13.63
C LYS A 10 5.13 10.56 -13.07
N TRP A 11 4.18 11.01 -13.91
CA TRP A 11 3.12 11.93 -13.48
C TRP A 11 2.35 11.34 -12.28
N ASN A 12 1.93 10.07 -12.39
CA ASN A 12 1.18 9.40 -11.33
C ASN A 12 1.98 9.35 -10.01
N ALA A 13 3.27 9.00 -10.08
CA ALA A 13 4.15 8.97 -8.90
C ALA A 13 4.32 10.37 -8.27
N GLU A 14 4.36 11.43 -9.09
CA GLU A 14 4.46 12.79 -8.58
C GLU A 14 3.14 13.27 -7.95
N MET A 15 1.99 12.95 -8.55
CA MET A 15 0.69 13.26 -7.94
C MET A 15 0.50 12.52 -6.62
N TYR A 16 0.87 11.25 -6.55
CA TYR A 16 0.84 10.50 -5.30
C TYR A 16 1.59 11.24 -4.17
N ASP A 17 2.81 11.70 -4.43
CA ASP A 17 3.60 12.43 -3.42
C ASP A 17 2.97 13.76 -2.96
N ARG A 18 2.20 14.40 -3.82
CA ARG A 18 1.53 15.68 -3.50
C ARG A 18 0.26 15.48 -2.70
N GLU A 19 -0.46 14.39 -2.96
CA GLU A 19 -1.78 14.13 -2.37
C GLU A 19 -1.67 13.27 -1.10
N GLU A 20 -0.78 12.27 -1.06
CA GLU A 20 -0.63 11.34 0.05
C GLU A 20 0.36 11.89 1.10
N THR A 21 -0.01 13.00 1.72
CA THR A 21 0.85 13.72 2.71
C THR A 21 0.53 13.40 4.17
N GLU A 22 -0.56 12.72 4.45
CA GLU A 22 -0.96 12.35 5.80
C GLU A 22 0.04 11.36 6.43
N THR A 23 0.31 11.53 7.74
CA THR A 23 1.34 10.76 8.48
C THR A 23 0.79 9.97 9.65
N TYR A 24 -0.52 10.01 9.92
CA TYR A 24 -1.13 9.38 11.09
C TYR A 24 -0.85 7.87 11.18
N ASP A 25 -0.84 7.18 10.06
CA ASP A 25 -0.52 5.74 9.97
C ASP A 25 0.96 5.47 10.26
N VAL A 26 1.85 6.32 9.76
CA VAL A 26 3.30 6.25 9.98
C VAL A 26 3.61 6.47 11.47
N GLU A 27 3.04 7.52 12.07
CA GLU A 27 3.22 7.85 13.49
C GLU A 27 2.67 6.75 14.39
N PHE A 28 1.51 6.19 14.02
CA PHE A 28 0.91 5.07 14.73
C PHE A 28 1.81 3.83 14.69
N ALA A 29 2.29 3.43 13.52
CA ALA A 29 3.18 2.29 13.37
C ALA A 29 4.50 2.47 14.14
N LEU A 30 5.12 3.66 14.07
CA LEU A 30 6.30 4.00 14.87
C LEU A 30 6.04 3.89 16.38
N SER A 31 4.85 4.32 16.84
CA SER A 31 4.47 4.22 18.26
C SER A 31 4.41 2.77 18.78
N LEU A 32 4.06 1.81 17.90
CA LEU A 32 4.00 0.38 18.25
C LEU A 32 5.40 -0.26 18.30
N ILE A 33 6.29 0.15 17.40
CA ILE A 33 7.63 -0.42 17.25
C ILE A 33 8.57 0.09 18.35
N GLY A 34 8.36 1.31 18.81
CA GLY A 34 9.16 1.97 19.85
C GLY A 34 10.54 2.44 19.36
N ASN A 35 11.32 3.04 20.25
CA ASN A 35 12.54 3.77 19.90
C ASN A 35 13.81 2.90 19.75
N SER A 36 13.75 1.61 20.11
CA SER A 36 14.93 0.73 19.94
C SER A 36 15.10 0.39 18.47
N PRO A 37 16.31 0.54 17.89
CA PRO A 37 16.56 0.20 16.48
C PRO A 37 16.08 -1.21 16.12
N LYS A 38 15.38 -1.32 15.02
CA LYS A 38 14.82 -2.57 14.48
C LYS A 38 15.18 -2.71 13.01
N ARG A 39 15.27 -3.95 12.52
CA ARG A 39 15.27 -4.24 11.09
C ARG A 39 13.82 -4.35 10.63
N VAL A 40 13.42 -3.48 9.73
CA VAL A 40 12.03 -3.35 9.25
C VAL A 40 11.97 -3.66 7.76
N LEU A 41 10.95 -4.39 7.34
CA LEU A 41 10.63 -4.62 5.93
C LEU A 41 9.28 -3.96 5.64
N GLU A 42 9.24 -3.07 4.65
CA GLU A 42 8.01 -2.50 4.13
C GLU A 42 7.67 -3.12 2.77
N ILE A 43 6.44 -3.60 2.63
CA ILE A 43 5.92 -4.19 1.41
C ILE A 43 5.12 -3.13 0.66
N ALA A 44 5.40 -2.98 -0.65
CA ALA A 44 4.86 -1.92 -1.51
C ALA A 44 5.16 -0.52 -0.94
N CYS A 45 6.43 -0.22 -0.79
CA CYS A 45 6.90 0.99 -0.11
C CYS A 45 6.66 2.29 -0.90
N GLY A 46 6.23 2.19 -2.16
CA GLY A 46 5.96 3.34 -3.02
C GLY A 46 7.13 4.31 -3.09
N SER A 47 6.84 5.57 -2.91
CA SER A 47 7.82 6.67 -2.91
C SER A 47 8.49 6.89 -1.54
N GLY A 48 8.35 5.94 -0.58
CA GLY A 48 9.06 5.96 0.70
C GLY A 48 8.38 6.74 1.83
N ARG A 49 7.04 6.81 1.84
CA ARG A 49 6.26 7.54 2.85
C ARG A 49 6.47 6.99 4.27
N PHE A 50 6.60 5.68 4.42
CA PHE A 50 7.01 5.02 5.67
C PHE A 50 8.55 4.92 5.78
N LEU A 51 9.24 4.55 4.70
CA LEU A 51 10.69 4.33 4.71
C LEU A 51 11.46 5.48 5.34
N VAL A 52 11.22 6.70 4.88
CA VAL A 52 12.00 7.88 5.30
C VAL A 52 11.79 8.20 6.78
N PRO A 53 10.56 8.30 7.32
CA PRO A 53 10.33 8.50 8.75
C PRO A 53 10.91 7.40 9.63
N PHE A 54 10.82 6.13 9.21
CA PHE A 54 11.38 5.00 9.97
C PHE A 54 12.91 5.05 10.04
N ALA A 55 13.57 5.37 8.92
CA ALA A 55 15.02 5.56 8.91
C ALA A 55 15.44 6.74 9.80
N LYS A 56 14.69 7.87 9.76
CA LYS A 56 14.93 9.04 10.65
C LYS A 56 14.72 8.70 12.13
N ALA A 57 13.82 7.77 12.43
CA ALA A 57 13.61 7.26 13.79
C ALA A 57 14.72 6.27 14.25
N GLY A 58 15.69 5.96 13.39
CA GLY A 58 16.85 5.12 13.70
C GLY A 58 16.65 3.62 13.43
N HIS A 59 15.60 3.22 12.73
CA HIS A 59 15.40 1.84 12.29
C HIS A 59 16.19 1.56 11.00
N ASP A 60 16.67 0.34 10.81
CA ASP A 60 17.23 -0.16 9.55
C ASP A 60 16.07 -0.69 8.69
N ILE A 61 15.66 0.07 7.69
CA ILE A 61 14.46 -0.25 6.93
C ILE A 61 14.76 -0.58 5.47
N THR A 62 14.11 -1.64 4.98
CA THR A 62 14.14 -2.07 3.58
C THR A 62 12.75 -1.98 2.99
N GLY A 63 12.59 -1.31 1.85
CA GLY A 63 11.35 -1.25 1.08
C GLY A 63 11.41 -2.11 -0.18
N LEU A 64 10.28 -2.73 -0.50
CA LEU A 64 10.06 -3.45 -1.75
C LEU A 64 8.89 -2.79 -2.50
N ASP A 65 9.07 -2.50 -3.78
CA ASP A 65 7.99 -2.02 -4.64
C ASP A 65 8.18 -2.50 -6.08
N LEU A 66 7.09 -2.64 -6.81
CA LEU A 66 7.10 -3.06 -8.22
C LEU A 66 7.42 -1.88 -9.16
N TYR A 67 7.00 -0.67 -8.80
CA TYR A 67 6.97 0.49 -9.66
C TYR A 67 8.24 1.34 -9.52
N GLU A 68 9.09 1.30 -10.55
CA GLU A 68 10.39 1.98 -10.57
C GLU A 68 10.25 3.50 -10.38
N HIS A 69 9.26 4.15 -11.02
CA HIS A 69 9.04 5.59 -10.87
C HIS A 69 8.62 6.04 -9.46
N MET A 70 8.04 5.14 -8.68
CA MET A 70 7.83 5.38 -7.25
C MET A 70 9.15 5.32 -6.50
N LEU A 71 9.96 4.27 -6.72
CA LEU A 71 11.26 4.08 -6.09
C LEU A 71 12.26 5.20 -6.41
N ASP A 72 12.26 5.73 -7.64
CA ASP A 72 13.12 6.84 -8.08
C ASP A 72 12.95 8.10 -7.19
N ARG A 73 11.77 8.29 -6.62
CA ARG A 73 11.45 9.44 -5.77
C ARG A 73 12.02 9.33 -4.35
N ILE A 74 12.44 8.13 -3.93
CA ILE A 74 12.98 7.90 -2.58
C ILE A 74 14.33 8.60 -2.41
N SER A 75 15.19 8.55 -3.42
CA SER A 75 16.56 9.07 -3.34
C SER A 75 16.63 10.52 -2.84
N ALA A 76 15.75 11.40 -3.36
CA ALA A 76 15.72 12.81 -2.98
C ALA A 76 15.25 13.03 -1.53
N LYS A 77 14.47 12.10 -0.96
CA LYS A 77 13.91 12.16 0.40
C LYS A 77 14.82 11.50 1.43
N ALA A 78 15.67 10.56 0.97
CA ALA A 78 16.53 9.71 1.78
C ALA A 78 17.94 10.26 1.96
N ASP A 79 18.23 11.48 1.48
CA ASP A 79 19.56 12.06 1.48
C ASP A 79 20.23 12.06 2.86
N GLY A 80 21.44 11.49 2.92
CA GLY A 80 22.22 11.36 4.15
C GLY A 80 21.76 10.28 5.14
N LEU A 81 20.76 9.46 4.83
CA LEU A 81 20.31 8.37 5.70
C LEU A 81 21.01 7.04 5.32
N PRO A 82 21.90 6.48 6.17
CA PRO A 82 22.64 5.25 5.83
C PRO A 82 21.84 3.96 6.07
N ASN A 83 20.71 4.04 6.76
CA ASN A 83 19.88 2.95 7.27
C ASN A 83 18.56 2.77 6.49
N ILE A 84 18.51 3.28 5.27
CA ILE A 84 17.37 3.14 4.37
C ILE A 84 17.79 2.39 3.10
N HIS A 85 17.04 1.36 2.73
CA HIS A 85 17.29 0.54 1.56
C HIS A 85 16.00 0.31 0.78
N TRP A 86 16.08 0.24 -0.52
CA TRP A 86 14.93 -0.12 -1.34
C TRP A 86 15.37 -0.86 -2.60
N LYS A 87 14.47 -1.65 -3.14
CA LYS A 87 14.69 -2.32 -4.42
C LYS A 87 13.36 -2.57 -5.15
N ARG A 88 13.43 -2.62 -6.46
CA ARG A 88 12.32 -3.14 -7.27
C ARG A 88 12.12 -4.62 -6.99
N SER A 89 10.88 -5.02 -6.68
CA SER A 89 10.52 -6.40 -6.39
C SER A 89 9.03 -6.61 -6.57
N ASP A 90 8.67 -7.71 -7.21
CA ASP A 90 7.31 -8.25 -7.18
C ASP A 90 7.13 -8.99 -5.85
N VAL A 91 6.42 -8.38 -4.91
CA VAL A 91 6.29 -8.93 -3.56
C VAL A 91 5.50 -10.24 -3.51
N ILE A 92 4.73 -10.56 -4.55
CA ILE A 92 4.02 -11.84 -4.66
C ILE A 92 4.97 -12.93 -5.13
N ASN A 93 5.70 -12.68 -6.22
CA ASN A 93 6.47 -13.71 -6.93
C ASN A 93 7.93 -13.81 -6.49
N ASP A 94 8.54 -12.70 -6.03
CA ASP A 94 9.94 -12.68 -5.61
C ASP A 94 10.13 -13.19 -4.18
N GLU A 95 11.30 -13.76 -3.87
CA GLU A 95 11.68 -14.10 -2.51
C GLU A 95 12.04 -12.86 -1.69
N TRP A 96 11.61 -12.86 -0.42
CA TRP A 96 11.97 -11.83 0.54
C TRP A 96 13.19 -12.22 1.36
N LYS A 97 13.99 -11.22 1.76
CA LYS A 97 15.02 -11.42 2.78
C LYS A 97 14.39 -11.83 4.11
N LYS A 98 15.22 -12.40 4.98
CA LYS A 98 14.81 -12.86 6.32
C LYS A 98 15.45 -12.01 7.42
N ASP A 99 15.15 -12.39 8.66
CA ASP A 99 15.69 -11.80 9.89
C ASP A 99 15.25 -10.36 10.17
N PHE A 100 14.02 -10.00 9.75
CA PHE A 100 13.39 -8.75 10.14
C PHE A 100 12.75 -8.85 11.53
N ASN A 101 12.74 -7.75 12.26
CA ASN A 101 12.02 -7.61 13.52
C ASN A 101 10.55 -7.23 13.28
N VAL A 102 10.29 -6.49 12.21
CA VAL A 102 8.95 -6.01 11.84
C VAL A 102 8.76 -6.10 10.34
N VAL A 103 7.58 -6.52 9.91
CA VAL A 103 7.09 -6.41 8.52
C VAL A 103 5.88 -5.48 8.51
N LEU A 104 5.86 -4.52 7.59
CA LEU A 104 4.76 -3.58 7.37
C LEU A 104 4.02 -3.95 6.08
N ILE A 105 2.73 -4.22 6.18
CA ILE A 105 1.77 -4.28 5.10
C ILE A 105 0.80 -3.11 5.35
N ALA A 106 1.15 -1.93 4.86
CA ALA A 106 0.50 -0.67 5.21
C ALA A 106 -0.12 0.03 3.99
N ALA A 107 -0.69 1.20 4.19
CA ALA A 107 -1.19 2.09 3.14
C ALA A 107 -2.17 1.40 2.17
N ASN A 108 -3.08 0.59 2.69
CA ASN A 108 -4.09 -0.14 1.91
C ASN A 108 -3.52 -1.19 0.94
N PHE A 109 -2.22 -1.52 1.00
CA PHE A 109 -1.62 -2.43 0.03
C PHE A 109 -2.31 -3.80 0.03
N LEU A 110 -2.74 -4.31 1.17
CA LEU A 110 -3.43 -5.61 1.25
C LEU A 110 -4.63 -5.71 0.31
N THR A 111 -5.35 -4.62 0.08
CA THR A 111 -6.50 -4.54 -0.84
C THR A 111 -6.14 -4.07 -2.25
N ASN A 112 -4.92 -3.54 -2.45
CA ASN A 112 -4.44 -2.97 -3.70
C ASN A 112 -3.48 -3.90 -4.45
N ILE A 113 -3.53 -5.20 -4.18
CA ILE A 113 -2.69 -6.19 -4.85
C ILE A 113 -3.08 -6.26 -6.33
N ASP A 114 -2.07 -6.12 -7.20
CA ASP A 114 -2.16 -6.44 -8.62
C ASP A 114 -1.46 -7.79 -8.82
N SER A 115 -2.20 -8.82 -9.20
CA SER A 115 -1.68 -10.17 -9.32
C SER A 115 -2.48 -11.00 -10.34
N ASP A 116 -1.78 -11.80 -11.13
CA ASP A 116 -2.39 -12.85 -11.98
C ASP A 116 -2.91 -14.02 -11.15
N THR A 117 -2.51 -14.10 -9.88
CA THR A 117 -3.00 -15.09 -8.92
C THR A 117 -4.36 -14.64 -8.38
N ASP A 118 -5.18 -15.60 -7.93
CA ASP A 118 -6.38 -15.33 -7.16
C ASP A 118 -6.07 -14.34 -6.00
N TYR A 119 -6.85 -13.26 -5.91
CA TYR A 119 -6.56 -12.15 -4.98
C TYR A 119 -6.51 -12.60 -3.53
N GLU A 120 -7.43 -13.44 -3.10
CA GLU A 120 -7.48 -13.96 -1.73
C GLU A 120 -6.23 -14.78 -1.40
N LYS A 121 -5.80 -15.63 -2.34
CA LYS A 121 -4.55 -16.41 -2.19
C LYS A 121 -3.32 -15.52 -2.18
N ALA A 122 -3.29 -14.44 -2.97
CA ALA A 122 -2.19 -13.48 -2.96
C ALA A 122 -2.11 -12.73 -1.63
N GLN A 123 -3.26 -12.33 -1.07
CA GLN A 123 -3.35 -11.69 0.25
C GLN A 123 -2.87 -12.63 1.38
N GLU A 124 -3.35 -13.88 1.39
CA GLU A 124 -2.88 -14.90 2.34
C GLU A 124 -1.37 -15.17 2.20
N LEU A 125 -0.88 -15.22 0.97
CA LEU A 125 0.55 -15.41 0.68
C LEU A 125 1.41 -14.30 1.28
N LEU A 126 0.98 -13.03 1.24
CA LEU A 126 1.69 -11.91 1.87
C LEU A 126 1.83 -12.11 3.39
N ILE A 127 0.77 -12.56 4.06
CA ILE A 127 0.79 -12.86 5.49
C ILE A 127 1.78 -13.98 5.79
N ARG A 128 1.76 -15.06 5.02
CA ARG A 128 2.70 -16.18 5.18
C ARG A 128 4.16 -15.77 4.92
N LYS A 129 4.42 -15.01 3.85
CA LYS A 129 5.77 -14.49 3.55
C LYS A 129 6.26 -13.54 4.65
N SER A 130 5.36 -12.76 5.27
CA SER A 130 5.71 -11.93 6.43
C SER A 130 6.18 -12.79 7.60
N TYR A 131 5.46 -13.88 7.90
CA TYR A 131 5.89 -14.83 8.93
C TYR A 131 7.28 -15.42 8.65
N ASP A 132 7.51 -15.87 7.41
CA ASP A 132 8.78 -16.49 7.00
C ASP A 132 9.97 -15.53 7.05
N SER A 133 9.71 -14.22 6.85
CA SER A 133 10.74 -13.17 6.85
C SER A 133 11.10 -12.66 8.25
N LEU A 134 10.25 -12.89 9.23
CA LEU A 134 10.45 -12.41 10.60
C LEU A 134 11.33 -13.34 11.42
N VAL A 135 12.13 -12.75 12.33
CA VAL A 135 12.76 -13.48 13.44
C VAL A 135 11.69 -14.00 14.40
N LYS A 136 12.03 -15.00 15.21
CA LYS A 136 11.16 -15.43 16.33
C LYS A 136 10.91 -14.25 17.27
N GLY A 137 9.64 -14.00 17.62
CA GLY A 137 9.24 -12.86 18.43
C GLY A 137 9.15 -11.54 17.66
N GLY A 138 9.34 -11.55 16.33
CA GLY A 138 9.11 -10.42 15.45
C GLY A 138 7.63 -10.14 15.24
N TYR A 139 7.31 -9.00 14.60
CA TYR A 139 5.95 -8.50 14.50
C TYR A 139 5.54 -8.22 13.05
N VAL A 140 4.26 -8.38 12.76
CA VAL A 140 3.65 -7.88 11.53
C VAL A 140 2.64 -6.77 11.87
N PHE A 141 2.68 -5.71 11.09
CA PHE A 141 1.71 -4.62 11.09
C PHE A 141 0.90 -4.72 9.80
N VAL A 142 -0.41 -4.90 9.91
CA VAL A 142 -1.33 -4.93 8.77
C VAL A 142 -2.32 -3.78 8.94
N ASP A 143 -2.36 -2.88 7.95
CA ASP A 143 -3.20 -1.68 7.99
C ASP A 143 -3.85 -1.43 6.64
N TYR A 144 -5.19 -1.44 6.61
CA TYR A 144 -5.97 -1.24 5.39
C TYR A 144 -7.32 -0.58 5.66
N GLY A 145 -7.86 0.10 4.64
CA GLY A 145 -9.22 0.63 4.67
C GLY A 145 -10.23 -0.51 4.79
N TYR A 146 -11.11 -0.39 5.76
CA TYR A 146 -12.14 -1.37 6.06
C TYR A 146 -13.45 -0.70 6.45
N THR A 147 -14.56 -1.26 5.98
CA THR A 147 -15.92 -0.87 6.37
C THR A 147 -16.84 -2.08 6.31
N TYR A 148 -17.91 -2.09 7.10
CA TYR A 148 -18.97 -3.10 6.99
C TYR A 148 -19.91 -2.85 5.79
N HIS A 149 -19.67 -1.79 5.02
CA HIS A 149 -20.48 -1.36 3.88
C HIS A 149 -19.62 -1.03 2.67
N PRO A 150 -18.83 -2.00 2.15
CA PRO A 150 -17.92 -1.76 1.01
C PRO A 150 -18.66 -1.33 -0.25
N GLU A 151 -19.94 -1.67 -0.40
CA GLU A 151 -20.80 -1.22 -1.48
C GLU A 151 -20.92 0.31 -1.56
N TYR A 152 -20.79 1.03 -0.44
CA TYR A 152 -20.79 2.51 -0.45
C TYR A 152 -19.48 3.11 -0.97
N TRP A 153 -18.39 2.36 -0.89
CA TRP A 153 -17.09 2.80 -1.39
C TRP A 153 -16.90 2.46 -2.87
N PHE A 154 -17.42 1.31 -3.30
CA PHE A 154 -17.11 0.72 -4.60
C PHE A 154 -18.34 0.51 -5.50
N GLY A 155 -19.55 0.68 -5.00
CA GLY A 155 -20.79 0.42 -5.75
C GLY A 155 -21.33 1.63 -6.53
N ASP A 156 -20.68 2.79 -6.50
CA ASP A 156 -21.13 3.98 -7.22
C ASP A 156 -20.48 4.04 -8.61
N PRO A 157 -21.26 3.87 -9.71
CA PRO A 157 -20.72 3.87 -11.06
C PRO A 157 -20.39 5.28 -11.60
N ARG A 158 -20.73 6.34 -10.87
CA ARG A 158 -20.47 7.71 -11.30
C ARG A 158 -18.96 7.99 -11.36
N PRO A 159 -18.51 8.85 -12.32
CA PRO A 159 -17.13 9.27 -12.38
C PRO A 159 -16.65 9.86 -11.04
N ASN A 160 -15.54 9.34 -10.53
CA ASN A 160 -14.90 9.83 -9.32
C ASN A 160 -13.49 10.31 -9.64
N LEU A 161 -13.27 11.63 -9.57
CA LEU A 161 -11.95 12.22 -9.75
C LEU A 161 -11.10 11.92 -8.51
N ILE A 162 -10.00 11.22 -8.69
CA ILE A 162 -9.07 10.85 -7.61
C ILE A 162 -8.08 11.98 -7.38
N TRP A 163 -7.38 12.41 -8.44
CA TRP A 163 -6.53 13.61 -8.43
C TRP A 163 -6.36 14.20 -9.81
N GLU A 164 -5.92 15.45 -9.84
CA GLU A 164 -5.54 16.15 -11.07
C GLU A 164 -4.40 17.13 -10.79
N GLY A 165 -3.55 17.36 -11.78
CA GLY A 165 -2.49 18.34 -11.63
C GLY A 165 -1.48 18.32 -12.76
N THR A 166 -0.59 19.30 -12.71
CA THR A 166 0.54 19.41 -13.64
C THR A 166 1.81 18.95 -12.93
N ASP A 167 2.55 18.02 -13.54
CA ASP A 167 3.84 17.55 -13.02
C ASP A 167 4.95 18.61 -13.23
N SER A 168 6.14 18.30 -12.71
CA SER A 168 7.33 19.17 -12.82
C SER A 168 7.86 19.30 -14.26
N GLU A 169 7.45 18.42 -15.17
CA GLU A 169 7.81 18.47 -16.60
C GLU A 169 6.76 19.22 -17.46
N GLY A 170 5.66 19.72 -16.86
CA GLY A 170 4.61 20.46 -17.54
C GLY A 170 3.52 19.59 -18.16
N ASN A 171 3.44 18.30 -17.83
CA ASN A 171 2.36 17.43 -18.26
C ASN A 171 1.18 17.57 -17.29
N TYR A 172 -0.01 17.94 -17.81
CA TYR A 172 -1.24 17.97 -17.02
C TYR A 172 -2.01 16.67 -17.16
N GLY A 173 -2.45 16.11 -16.05
CA GLY A 173 -3.22 14.87 -16.04
C GLY A 173 -4.38 14.87 -15.05
N LYS A 174 -5.30 13.92 -15.27
CA LYS A 174 -6.40 13.56 -14.37
C LYS A 174 -6.44 12.05 -14.22
N MET A 175 -6.67 11.58 -13.00
CA MET A 175 -7.02 10.18 -12.72
C MET A 175 -8.47 10.12 -12.26
N ILE A 176 -9.27 9.32 -12.96
CA ILE A 176 -10.71 9.21 -12.74
C ILE A 176 -11.06 7.73 -12.64
N LEU A 177 -11.84 7.35 -11.62
CA LEU A 177 -12.47 6.03 -11.57
C LEU A 177 -13.84 6.10 -12.21
N LEU A 178 -14.15 5.13 -13.06
CA LEU A 178 -15.40 5.01 -13.82
C LEU A 178 -16.00 3.63 -13.59
N ASP A 179 -17.33 3.55 -13.71
CA ASP A 179 -18.07 2.28 -13.76
C ASP A 179 -17.75 1.35 -12.56
N SER A 180 -17.56 1.94 -11.38
CA SER A 180 -17.30 1.18 -10.16
C SER A 180 -18.48 0.28 -9.81
N THR A 181 -18.18 -1.00 -9.52
CA THR A 181 -19.14 -2.01 -9.09
C THR A 181 -18.57 -2.83 -7.94
N TYR A 182 -19.44 -3.36 -7.09
CA TYR A 182 -19.07 -4.26 -6.00
C TYR A 182 -19.96 -5.50 -6.00
N ASP A 183 -19.35 -6.68 -5.93
CA ASP A 183 -20.02 -7.96 -5.77
C ASP A 183 -19.87 -8.46 -4.33
N GLU A 184 -20.96 -8.36 -3.55
CA GLU A 184 -21.01 -8.77 -2.14
C GLU A 184 -20.71 -10.26 -1.92
N LYS A 185 -20.97 -11.12 -2.92
CA LYS A 185 -20.74 -12.57 -2.77
C LYS A 185 -19.27 -12.94 -2.81
N THR A 186 -18.51 -12.18 -3.59
CA THR A 186 -17.09 -12.46 -3.83
C THR A 186 -16.17 -11.44 -3.17
N GLY A 187 -16.70 -10.36 -2.59
CA GLY A 187 -15.91 -9.26 -2.06
C GLY A 187 -15.13 -8.48 -3.12
N MET A 188 -15.49 -8.65 -4.41
CA MET A 188 -14.75 -8.05 -5.53
C MET A 188 -15.33 -6.70 -5.93
N ALA A 189 -14.50 -5.68 -5.91
CA ALA A 189 -14.73 -4.42 -6.59
C ALA A 189 -14.08 -4.44 -7.97
N SER A 190 -14.74 -3.81 -8.96
CA SER A 190 -14.22 -3.63 -10.33
C SER A 190 -14.51 -2.22 -10.80
N TYR A 191 -13.55 -1.62 -11.51
CA TYR A 191 -13.70 -0.26 -12.04
C TYR A 191 -12.73 -0.05 -13.22
N ILE A 192 -12.98 1.03 -13.98
CA ILE A 192 -12.03 1.51 -14.98
C ILE A 192 -11.26 2.68 -14.36
N ARG A 193 -9.93 2.57 -14.29
CA ARG A 193 -9.06 3.68 -14.02
C ARG A 193 -8.71 4.38 -15.34
N ARG A 194 -9.24 5.58 -15.51
CA ARG A 194 -8.95 6.45 -16.66
C ARG A 194 -7.89 7.48 -16.28
N ILE A 195 -6.84 7.56 -17.07
CA ILE A 195 -5.88 8.66 -17.03
C ILE A 195 -6.03 9.49 -18.31
N GLU A 196 -6.36 10.76 -18.13
CA GLU A 196 -6.42 11.75 -19.19
C GLU A 196 -5.20 12.66 -19.08
N MET A 197 -4.38 12.72 -20.14
CA MET A 197 -3.15 13.51 -20.16
C MET A 197 -3.18 14.56 -21.27
N THR A 198 -2.66 15.73 -20.96
CA THR A 198 -2.19 16.73 -21.94
C THR A 198 -0.69 16.90 -21.70
N PHE A 199 0.13 16.39 -22.60
CA PHE A 199 1.59 16.48 -22.49
C PHE A 199 2.07 17.92 -22.68
N ALA A 200 3.30 18.21 -22.23
CA ALA A 200 3.91 19.54 -22.32
C ALA A 200 4.00 20.11 -23.76
N ASP A 201 4.02 19.23 -24.77
CA ASP A 201 3.98 19.58 -26.19
C ASP A 201 2.57 19.81 -26.75
N GLY A 202 1.52 19.67 -25.90
CA GLY A 202 0.12 19.83 -26.25
C GLY A 202 -0.57 18.58 -26.80
N GLU A 203 0.16 17.46 -26.99
CA GLU A 203 -0.47 16.19 -27.38
C GLU A 203 -1.37 15.68 -26.25
N LYS A 204 -2.49 15.04 -26.61
CA LYS A 204 -3.44 14.45 -25.65
C LYS A 204 -3.44 12.93 -25.72
N CYS A 205 -3.66 12.30 -24.57
CA CYS A 205 -3.77 10.86 -24.45
C CYS A 205 -4.86 10.52 -23.42
N ILE A 206 -5.61 9.45 -23.68
CA ILE A 206 -6.51 8.81 -22.71
C ILE A 206 -6.09 7.36 -22.61
N GLN A 207 -5.91 6.89 -21.39
CA GLN A 207 -5.58 5.50 -21.09
C GLN A 207 -6.58 4.95 -20.10
N ASP A 208 -7.27 3.87 -20.48
CA ASP A 208 -8.19 3.12 -19.64
C ASP A 208 -7.54 1.81 -19.21
N THR A 209 -7.61 1.51 -17.92
CA THR A 209 -7.15 0.25 -17.34
C THR A 209 -8.28 -0.34 -16.50
N HIS A 210 -8.68 -1.58 -16.82
CA HIS A 210 -9.64 -2.32 -16.01
C HIS A 210 -8.95 -2.84 -14.76
N GLU A 211 -9.44 -2.45 -13.61
CA GLU A 211 -8.88 -2.84 -12.32
C GLU A 211 -9.90 -3.59 -11.48
N ARG A 212 -9.38 -4.45 -10.65
CA ARG A 212 -10.14 -5.22 -9.68
C ARG A 212 -9.44 -5.17 -8.33
N LYS A 213 -10.24 -5.21 -7.26
CA LYS A 213 -9.75 -5.31 -5.87
C LYS A 213 -10.57 -6.33 -5.13
N HIS A 214 -9.93 -7.13 -4.31
CA HIS A 214 -10.64 -7.94 -3.34
C HIS A 214 -10.68 -7.21 -2.01
N PHE A 215 -11.88 -6.85 -1.58
CA PHE A 215 -12.14 -6.27 -0.27
C PHE A 215 -12.14 -7.38 0.77
N VAL A 216 -11.13 -7.37 1.65
CA VAL A 216 -10.90 -8.46 2.59
C VAL A 216 -11.58 -8.20 3.93
N GLU A 217 -12.30 -9.21 4.42
CA GLU A 217 -12.90 -9.17 5.74
C GLU A 217 -11.85 -9.32 6.85
N VAL A 218 -12.05 -8.62 7.96
CA VAL A 218 -11.14 -8.71 9.13
C VAL A 218 -11.02 -10.15 9.63
N ALA A 219 -12.11 -10.92 9.57
CA ALA A 219 -12.12 -12.33 9.95
C ALA A 219 -11.19 -13.18 9.07
N GLN A 220 -11.09 -12.88 7.77
CA GLN A 220 -10.16 -13.57 6.87
C GLN A 220 -8.71 -13.27 7.26
N VAL A 221 -8.37 -12.00 7.50
CA VAL A 221 -7.01 -11.60 7.91
C VAL A 221 -6.62 -12.24 9.24
N ARG A 222 -7.54 -12.31 10.21
CA ARG A 222 -7.31 -13.04 11.47
C ARG A 222 -6.95 -14.50 11.21
N ASN A 223 -7.77 -15.19 10.43
CA ASN A 223 -7.55 -16.60 10.11
C ASN A 223 -6.20 -16.82 9.42
N TRP A 224 -5.82 -15.96 8.49
CA TRP A 224 -4.52 -16.06 7.82
C TRP A 224 -3.34 -15.82 8.76
N LEU A 225 -3.45 -14.86 9.68
CA LEU A 225 -2.44 -14.60 10.70
C LEU A 225 -2.28 -15.80 11.65
N GLU A 226 -3.38 -16.32 12.18
CA GLU A 226 -3.39 -17.46 13.09
C GLU A 226 -2.87 -18.72 12.41
N ASN A 227 -3.30 -19.01 11.17
CA ASN A 227 -2.84 -20.15 10.39
C ASN A 227 -1.35 -20.06 10.03
N ALA A 228 -0.81 -18.85 9.84
CA ALA A 228 0.62 -18.64 9.64
C ALA A 228 1.45 -18.82 10.92
N GLY A 229 0.83 -18.82 12.11
CA GLY A 229 1.50 -18.97 13.41
C GLY A 229 1.72 -17.66 14.17
N PHE A 230 1.02 -16.60 13.81
CA PHE A 230 1.03 -15.36 14.58
C PHE A 230 0.07 -15.41 15.77
N GLU A 231 0.47 -14.76 16.86
CA GLU A 231 -0.40 -14.36 17.96
C GLU A 231 -0.88 -12.92 17.70
N ILE A 232 -2.19 -12.72 17.55
CA ILE A 232 -2.76 -11.38 17.36
C ILE A 232 -2.81 -10.70 18.72
N LEU A 233 -2.03 -9.63 18.88
CA LEU A 233 -1.92 -8.89 20.13
C LEU A 233 -2.98 -7.80 20.25
N ASN A 234 -3.26 -7.12 19.14
CA ASN A 234 -4.19 -6.00 19.11
C ASN A 234 -4.86 -5.85 17.75
N GLU A 235 -6.08 -5.32 17.79
CA GLU A 235 -6.87 -4.91 16.62
C GLU A 235 -7.52 -3.57 16.90
N TRP A 236 -7.47 -2.66 15.93
CA TRP A 236 -8.05 -1.32 16.05
C TRP A 236 -8.77 -0.90 14.78
N GLY A 237 -9.81 -0.09 14.96
CA GLY A 237 -10.59 0.51 13.88
C GLY A 237 -10.13 1.89 13.43
N ASP A 238 -9.17 2.46 14.15
CA ASP A 238 -8.55 3.75 13.83
C ASP A 238 -7.18 3.92 14.52
N TYR A 239 -6.46 5.00 14.19
CA TYR A 239 -5.18 5.34 14.79
C TYR A 239 -5.27 5.93 16.21
N CYS A 240 -6.49 6.10 16.74
CA CYS A 240 -6.75 6.43 18.16
C CYS A 240 -6.95 5.18 19.02
N LYS A 241 -6.70 3.99 18.48
CA LYS A 241 -6.85 2.68 19.15
C LYS A 241 -8.29 2.34 19.53
N LYS A 242 -9.30 2.88 18.83
CA LYS A 242 -10.67 2.46 19.02
C LYS A 242 -10.89 1.04 18.48
N PRO A 243 -11.80 0.27 19.07
CA PRO A 243 -12.12 -1.06 18.56
C PRO A 243 -12.77 -0.98 17.17
N ILE A 244 -12.65 -2.06 16.41
CA ILE A 244 -13.37 -2.22 15.13
C ILE A 244 -14.88 -2.28 15.43
N SER A 245 -15.66 -1.47 14.73
CA SER A 245 -17.11 -1.31 14.89
C SER A 245 -17.77 -0.98 13.56
N ASN A 246 -19.08 -0.88 13.53
CA ASN A 246 -19.85 -0.49 12.33
C ASN A 246 -19.59 0.95 11.83
N GLN A 247 -18.86 1.75 12.59
CA GLN A 247 -18.42 3.10 12.20
C GLN A 247 -16.93 3.13 11.77
N THR A 248 -16.30 1.98 11.73
CA THR A 248 -14.90 1.86 11.37
C THR A 248 -14.69 2.15 9.87
N SER A 249 -13.65 2.90 9.56
CA SER A 249 -13.16 3.11 8.18
C SER A 249 -11.82 2.43 7.92
N ARG A 250 -11.32 1.67 8.90
CA ARG A 250 -10.00 1.05 8.88
C ARG A 250 -9.96 -0.23 9.70
N ALA A 251 -9.06 -1.14 9.33
CA ALA A 251 -8.66 -2.26 10.16
C ALA A 251 -7.14 -2.27 10.30
N ILE A 252 -6.67 -2.29 11.55
CA ILE A 252 -5.27 -2.32 11.92
C ILE A 252 -5.05 -3.53 12.81
N LEU A 253 -4.17 -4.45 12.40
CA LEU A 253 -3.83 -5.64 13.17
C LEU A 253 -2.34 -5.62 13.50
N TRP A 254 -2.02 -5.86 14.76
CA TRP A 254 -0.65 -6.00 15.27
C TRP A 254 -0.47 -7.40 15.83
N ALA A 255 0.37 -8.19 15.18
CA ALA A 255 0.54 -9.58 15.53
C ALA A 255 2.02 -9.97 15.68
N LYS A 256 2.29 -10.97 16.52
CA LYS A 256 3.63 -11.42 16.90
C LYS A 256 3.88 -12.85 16.41
N LYS A 257 5.04 -13.09 15.81
CA LYS A 257 5.53 -14.43 15.49
C LYS A 257 5.90 -15.17 16.75
N THR A 258 5.24 -16.30 17.04
CA THR A 258 5.49 -17.16 18.21
C THR A 258 6.66 -18.12 18.02
#